data_87753228dbf2eb4408fd525d2d33beaf
#
_entry.id   87753228dbf2eb4408fd525d2d33beaf
#
_cell.length_a   1.000
_cell.length_b   1.000
_cell.length_c   1.000
_cell.angle_alpha   90.00
_cell.angle_beta   90.00
_cell.angle_gamma   90.00
#
_symmetry.space_group_name_H-M   'P 1'
#
loop_
_entity.id
_entity.type
_entity.pdbx_description
1 polymer ?
#
loop_
_entity_poly.entity_id
_entity_poly.type
_entity_poly.pdbx_seq_one_letter_code
_entity_poly.pdbx_strand_id
1 'polypeptide(L)'
;MDLQEEKQAAQARKAGEKPATKPTVKKKKKKKWYQSLLDRLRGYRVSRNIGIDLGTATVLVYVQGKGIVLREPSVVAIDTNTDKILKVGREAQLMLGRTPGNITAVRPLRDGVISRYEITLKMIQYFIRRACGNLFVPPNVMICIPSGITEVEERAVKEAAREAGARRTYLIEEPTAAAIGAGLNIYAPEGNMVVDIGGGTTDIAVLSLGGVVVSESIKTAGDKFDEAIARYVRRKYNVLIGERSAEAIKKRIGTVYSRPQVLTMEVKGRCVNQGLPKVITVSSKEMIEALTEPVTAILDAVCTVIEKTPPELLGDILRNGIVMTGGGSLLYGLDQLVTRATGIKTRVAPDAVSCVALGTGKSLDNLDMFEAK
;
A
#
# COMPACT_ATOMS: atom_id res chain seq x y z
N MET A 1 -48.40 -72.66 -16.64
CA MET A 1 -47.75 -71.59 -17.46
C MET A 1 -48.81 -71.08 -18.40
N ASP A 2 -49.17 -69.81 -18.25
CA ASP A 2 -50.52 -69.31 -18.47
C ASP A 2 -50.75 -68.81 -19.92
N LEU A 3 -51.85 -69.22 -20.49
CA LEU A 3 -52.37 -68.76 -21.78
C LEU A 3 -52.58 -67.21 -21.86
N GLN A 4 -52.40 -66.49 -20.77
CA GLN A 4 -52.49 -65.02 -20.70
C GLN A 4 -51.24 -64.36 -21.12
N GLU A 5 -50.04 -64.90 -20.88
CA GLU A 5 -48.76 -64.31 -21.27
C GLU A 5 -48.50 -64.35 -22.76
N GLU A 6 -48.96 -65.46 -23.45
CA GLU A 6 -48.81 -65.50 -24.92
C GLU A 6 -49.70 -64.49 -25.66
N LYS A 7 -50.91 -64.16 -25.09
CA LYS A 7 -51.80 -63.14 -25.71
C LYS A 7 -51.31 -61.76 -25.53
N GLN A 8 -50.61 -61.45 -24.45
CA GLN A 8 -49.96 -60.08 -24.24
C GLN A 8 -48.73 -59.92 -25.13
N ALA A 9 -47.97 -61.00 -25.35
CA ALA A 9 -46.81 -60.94 -26.25
C ALA A 9 -47.21 -60.77 -27.73
N ALA A 10 -48.41 -61.34 -28.13
CA ALA A 10 -48.93 -61.18 -29.48
C ALA A 10 -49.55 -59.81 -29.75
N GLN A 11 -50.05 -59.11 -28.75
CA GLN A 11 -50.57 -57.74 -28.88
C GLN A 11 -49.43 -56.69 -28.94
N ALA A 12 -48.31 -56.88 -28.22
CA ALA A 12 -47.16 -55.98 -28.26
C ALA A 12 -46.41 -55.96 -29.61
N ARG A 13 -46.54 -57.07 -30.39
CA ARG A 13 -45.95 -57.17 -31.76
C ARG A 13 -46.72 -56.39 -32.85
N LYS A 14 -47.96 -55.97 -32.60
CA LYS A 14 -48.79 -55.22 -33.56
C LYS A 14 -48.73 -53.70 -33.39
N ALA A 15 -48.12 -53.19 -32.30
CA ALA A 15 -48.08 -51.72 -32.01
C ALA A 15 -46.85 -50.95 -32.50
N GLY A 16 -45.97 -51.53 -33.31
CA GLY A 16 -44.95 -50.78 -34.06
C GLY A 16 -43.95 -49.97 -33.21
N GLU A 17 -43.82 -50.26 -31.90
CA GLU A 17 -42.86 -49.53 -31.05
C GLU A 17 -41.42 -50.05 -31.25
N LYS A 18 -40.56 -49.19 -31.77
CA LYS A 18 -39.12 -49.45 -31.86
C LYS A 18 -38.51 -49.57 -30.46
N PRO A 19 -37.65 -50.56 -30.19
CA PRO A 19 -37.04 -50.72 -28.87
C PRO A 19 -36.19 -49.48 -28.55
N ALA A 20 -36.42 -48.90 -27.36
CA ALA A 20 -35.64 -47.77 -26.84
C ALA A 20 -34.15 -48.13 -26.81
N THR A 21 -33.36 -47.49 -27.65
CA THR A 21 -31.91 -47.64 -27.68
C THR A 21 -31.30 -47.09 -26.39
N LYS A 22 -30.65 -47.95 -25.61
CA LYS A 22 -29.87 -47.54 -24.40
C LYS A 22 -28.90 -46.43 -24.79
N PRO A 23 -28.81 -45.32 -24.01
CA PRO A 23 -27.91 -44.19 -24.33
C PRO A 23 -26.48 -44.71 -24.35
N THR A 24 -25.82 -44.55 -25.49
CA THR A 24 -24.48 -45.03 -25.78
C THR A 24 -23.44 -44.43 -24.80
N VAL A 25 -22.50 -45.25 -24.36
CA VAL A 25 -21.36 -44.94 -23.44
C VAL A 25 -20.57 -43.67 -23.85
N LYS A 26 -20.63 -43.23 -25.11
CA LYS A 26 -20.03 -42.00 -25.61
C LYS A 26 -20.62 -40.71 -25.01
N LYS A 27 -21.91 -40.65 -24.65
CA LYS A 27 -22.52 -39.45 -24.01
C LYS A 27 -22.09 -39.29 -22.55
N LYS A 28 -21.82 -40.39 -21.81
CA LYS A 28 -21.33 -40.31 -20.42
C LYS A 28 -19.86 -39.85 -20.33
N LYS A 29 -18.98 -40.19 -21.29
CA LYS A 29 -17.59 -39.72 -21.33
C LYS A 29 -17.48 -38.23 -21.67
N LYS A 30 -18.30 -37.68 -22.58
CA LYS A 30 -18.33 -36.25 -22.90
C LYS A 30 -18.83 -35.44 -21.69
N LYS A 31 -19.84 -35.90 -20.96
CA LYS A 31 -20.36 -35.18 -19.78
C LYS A 31 -19.35 -35.14 -18.61
N LYS A 32 -18.59 -36.25 -18.40
CA LYS A 32 -17.51 -36.30 -17.41
C LYS A 32 -16.32 -35.40 -17.78
N TRP A 33 -15.96 -35.32 -19.05
CA TRP A 33 -14.89 -34.45 -19.53
C TRP A 33 -15.27 -32.98 -19.40
N TYR A 34 -16.51 -32.60 -19.74
CA TYR A 34 -17.04 -31.24 -19.55
C TYR A 34 -17.11 -30.85 -18.08
N GLN A 35 -17.52 -31.73 -17.20
CA GLN A 35 -17.51 -31.49 -15.76
C GLN A 35 -16.12 -31.35 -15.20
N SER A 36 -15.16 -32.19 -15.60
CA SER A 36 -13.75 -32.03 -15.20
C SER A 36 -13.10 -30.76 -15.75
N LEU A 37 -13.50 -30.31 -16.94
CA LEU A 37 -13.07 -29.02 -17.52
C LEU A 37 -13.69 -27.84 -16.76
N LEU A 38 -14.99 -27.92 -16.41
CA LEU A 38 -15.69 -26.91 -15.61
C LEU A 38 -15.15 -26.87 -14.16
N ASP A 39 -14.77 -28.00 -13.57
CA ASP A 39 -14.14 -28.06 -12.25
C ASP A 39 -12.70 -27.51 -12.28
N ARG A 40 -11.95 -27.74 -13.36
CA ARG A 40 -10.68 -27.06 -13.63
C ARG A 40 -10.87 -25.56 -13.85
N LEU A 41 -11.89 -25.14 -14.61
CA LEU A 41 -12.21 -23.72 -14.84
C LEU A 41 -12.79 -23.03 -13.60
N ARG A 42 -13.48 -23.74 -12.70
CA ARG A 42 -13.91 -23.25 -11.38
C ARG A 42 -12.75 -22.97 -10.43
N GLY A 43 -11.62 -23.65 -10.61
CA GLY A 43 -10.36 -23.36 -9.90
C GLY A 43 -9.66 -22.10 -10.43
N TYR A 44 -9.94 -21.68 -11.66
CA TYR A 44 -9.46 -20.41 -12.23
C TYR A 44 -10.48 -19.32 -11.90
N ARG A 45 -10.21 -18.53 -10.86
CA ARG A 45 -10.97 -17.28 -10.60
C ARG A 45 -10.85 -16.40 -11.85
N VAL A 46 -11.99 -16.05 -12.43
CA VAL A 46 -12.12 -15.38 -13.74
C VAL A 46 -11.48 -13.98 -13.74
N SER A 47 -11.39 -13.31 -12.61
CA SER A 47 -10.65 -12.06 -12.40
C SER A 47 -10.34 -11.93 -10.92
N ARG A 48 -9.24 -11.25 -10.58
CA ARG A 48 -8.93 -10.85 -9.21
C ARG A 48 -8.86 -9.34 -9.16
N ASN A 49 -9.57 -8.74 -8.22
CA ASN A 49 -9.36 -7.34 -7.92
C ASN A 49 -8.19 -7.22 -6.94
N ILE A 50 -7.30 -6.28 -7.20
CA ILE A 50 -6.14 -6.00 -6.34
C ILE A 50 -6.10 -4.53 -5.97
N GLY A 51 -5.71 -4.26 -4.74
CA GLY A 51 -5.36 -2.93 -4.26
C GLY A 51 -3.83 -2.83 -4.14
N ILE A 52 -3.27 -1.74 -4.61
CA ILE A 52 -1.83 -1.46 -4.52
C ILE A 52 -1.67 -0.13 -3.78
N ASP A 53 -1.06 -0.21 -2.61
CA ASP A 53 -0.49 0.94 -1.96
C ASP A 53 0.92 1.13 -2.55
N LEU A 54 1.05 2.14 -3.41
CA LEU A 54 2.28 2.42 -4.16
C LEU A 54 3.10 3.50 -3.42
N GLY A 55 3.49 3.21 -2.18
CA GLY A 55 4.21 4.18 -1.35
C GLY A 55 5.66 4.40 -1.77
N THR A 56 6.19 5.58 -1.41
CA THR A 56 7.59 5.98 -1.68
C THR A 56 8.60 5.02 -1.04
N ALA A 57 8.35 4.56 0.19
CA ALA A 57 9.25 3.66 0.91
C ALA A 57 8.90 2.18 0.76
N THR A 58 7.62 1.84 0.71
CA THR A 58 7.11 0.46 0.75
C THR A 58 5.91 0.33 -0.16
N VAL A 59 5.86 -0.75 -0.92
CA VAL A 59 4.68 -1.17 -1.70
C VAL A 59 3.97 -2.29 -0.97
N LEU A 60 2.65 -2.14 -0.74
CA LEU A 60 1.80 -3.20 -0.25
C LEU A 60 0.78 -3.59 -1.32
N VAL A 61 0.55 -4.89 -1.46
CA VAL A 61 -0.46 -5.39 -2.41
C VAL A 61 -1.48 -6.22 -1.66
N TYR A 62 -2.71 -5.78 -1.76
CA TYR A 62 -3.90 -6.47 -1.26
C TYR A 62 -4.58 -7.23 -2.39
N VAL A 63 -4.98 -8.46 -2.16
CA VAL A 63 -5.78 -9.25 -3.10
C VAL A 63 -7.14 -9.51 -2.47
N GLN A 64 -8.22 -9.15 -3.18
CA GLN A 64 -9.59 -9.34 -2.72
C GLN A 64 -9.83 -10.79 -2.28
N GLY A 65 -10.32 -10.97 -1.06
CA GLY A 65 -10.56 -12.26 -0.42
C GLY A 65 -9.31 -13.00 0.09
N LYS A 66 -8.12 -12.38 0.04
CA LYS A 66 -6.88 -12.93 0.60
C LYS A 66 -6.16 -12.00 1.58
N GLY A 67 -6.53 -10.70 1.60
CA GLY A 67 -5.81 -9.70 2.38
C GLY A 67 -4.50 -9.24 1.73
N ILE A 68 -3.60 -8.67 2.54
CA ILE A 68 -2.28 -8.22 2.10
C ILE A 68 -1.41 -9.44 1.80
N VAL A 69 -1.02 -9.61 0.55
CA VAL A 69 -0.22 -10.76 0.07
C VAL A 69 1.26 -10.40 -0.17
N LEU A 70 1.56 -9.11 -0.37
CA LEU A 70 2.92 -8.63 -0.57
C LEU A 70 3.18 -7.39 0.26
N ARG A 71 4.38 -7.33 0.83
CA ARG A 71 4.94 -6.16 1.52
C ARG A 71 6.42 -6.08 1.15
N GLU A 72 6.77 -5.16 0.26
CA GLU A 72 8.11 -5.04 -0.30
C GLU A 72 8.57 -3.58 -0.31
N PRO A 73 9.87 -3.31 -0.12
CA PRO A 73 10.43 -1.98 -0.32
C PRO A 73 10.20 -1.47 -1.74
N SER A 74 9.93 -0.18 -1.90
CA SER A 74 9.80 0.50 -3.20
C SER A 74 11.18 0.79 -3.80
N VAL A 75 11.94 -0.26 -4.11
CA VAL A 75 13.31 -0.18 -4.62
C VAL A 75 13.47 -1.12 -5.81
N VAL A 76 14.19 -0.65 -6.84
CA VAL A 76 14.50 -1.40 -8.05
C VAL A 76 16.00 -1.30 -8.34
N ALA A 77 16.66 -2.41 -8.58
CA ALA A 77 18.04 -2.45 -9.06
C ALA A 77 18.05 -2.69 -10.58
N ILE A 78 18.73 -1.82 -11.28
CA ILE A 78 18.84 -1.82 -12.75
C ILE A 78 20.29 -1.91 -13.19
N ASP A 79 20.55 -2.57 -14.29
CA ASP A 79 21.79 -2.49 -15.03
C ASP A 79 21.75 -1.24 -15.92
N THR A 80 22.66 -0.29 -15.68
CA THR A 80 22.70 1.01 -16.36
C THR A 80 23.10 0.93 -17.83
N ASN A 81 23.73 -0.17 -18.25
CA ASN A 81 24.16 -0.37 -19.62
C ASN A 81 23.03 -0.95 -20.51
N THR A 82 22.14 -1.72 -19.89
CA THR A 82 21.10 -2.47 -20.63
C THR A 82 19.68 -2.06 -20.27
N ASP A 83 19.49 -1.17 -19.29
CA ASP A 83 18.21 -0.77 -18.68
C ASP A 83 17.35 -1.96 -18.19
N LYS A 84 18.00 -3.10 -17.94
CA LYS A 84 17.31 -4.29 -17.43
C LYS A 84 17.15 -4.24 -15.93
N ILE A 85 15.94 -4.58 -15.46
CA ILE A 85 15.70 -4.81 -14.04
C ILE A 85 16.40 -6.09 -13.61
N LEU A 86 17.26 -5.96 -12.61
CA LEU A 86 17.97 -7.07 -11.99
C LEU A 86 17.21 -7.60 -10.77
N LYS A 87 16.73 -6.69 -9.90
CA LYS A 87 16.05 -7.03 -8.66
C LYS A 87 14.99 -5.98 -8.33
N VAL A 88 13.94 -6.41 -7.60
CA VAL A 88 12.86 -5.54 -7.10
C VAL A 88 12.62 -5.85 -5.62
N GLY A 89 12.23 -4.85 -4.86
CA GLY A 89 11.85 -5.00 -3.46
C GLY A 89 13.05 -5.23 -2.53
N ARG A 90 12.93 -6.19 -1.62
CA ARG A 90 13.91 -6.46 -0.56
C ARG A 90 15.29 -6.78 -1.10
N GLU A 91 15.39 -7.55 -2.19
CA GLU A 91 16.68 -7.87 -2.79
C GLU A 91 17.36 -6.63 -3.37
N ALA A 92 16.61 -5.74 -4.01
CA ALA A 92 17.13 -4.47 -4.51
C ALA A 92 17.53 -3.50 -3.36
N GLN A 93 16.76 -3.49 -2.26
CA GLN A 93 17.08 -2.68 -1.09
C GLN A 93 18.43 -3.06 -0.45
N LEU A 94 18.79 -4.35 -0.46
CA LEU A 94 20.10 -4.80 0.02
C LEU A 94 21.27 -4.26 -0.81
N MET A 95 21.00 -3.84 -2.06
CA MET A 95 21.99 -3.32 -2.99
C MET A 95 22.18 -1.81 -2.86
N LEU A 96 21.28 -1.07 -2.20
CA LEU A 96 21.38 0.38 -1.99
C LEU A 96 22.73 0.75 -1.35
N GLY A 97 23.47 1.66 -2.02
CA GLY A 97 24.78 2.12 -1.58
C GLY A 97 25.91 1.10 -1.64
N ARG A 98 25.70 -0.04 -2.34
CA ARG A 98 26.66 -1.16 -2.44
C ARG A 98 26.87 -1.65 -3.87
N THR A 99 26.32 -0.97 -4.86
CA THR A 99 26.37 -1.38 -6.26
C THR A 99 27.67 -0.97 -6.93
N PRO A 100 28.22 -1.80 -7.85
CA PRO A 100 29.28 -1.39 -8.76
C PRO A 100 28.75 -0.35 -9.77
N GLY A 101 29.63 0.31 -10.53
CA GLY A 101 29.27 1.45 -11.38
C GLY A 101 28.26 1.16 -12.49
N ASN A 102 28.15 -0.09 -12.91
CA ASN A 102 27.18 -0.53 -13.94
C ASN A 102 25.81 -0.97 -13.38
N ILE A 103 25.63 -0.95 -12.07
CA ILE A 103 24.37 -1.27 -11.41
C ILE A 103 23.92 -0.11 -10.54
N THR A 104 22.66 0.28 -10.63
CA THR A 104 22.09 1.31 -9.78
C THR A 104 20.84 0.79 -9.10
N ALA A 105 20.77 0.92 -7.76
CA ALA A 105 19.56 0.69 -7.00
C ALA A 105 18.87 2.05 -6.74
N VAL A 106 17.61 2.17 -7.16
CA VAL A 106 16.85 3.42 -7.10
C VAL A 106 15.48 3.23 -6.49
N ARG A 107 14.92 4.31 -5.92
CA ARG A 107 13.51 4.43 -5.59
C ARG A 107 12.79 5.09 -6.76
N PRO A 108 11.89 4.41 -7.47
CA PRO A 108 11.22 4.95 -8.66
C PRO A 108 10.13 5.96 -8.33
N LEU A 109 9.66 5.96 -7.06
CA LEU A 109 8.76 6.97 -6.52
C LEU A 109 9.54 7.88 -5.57
N ARG A 110 9.22 9.17 -5.62
CA ARG A 110 9.76 10.19 -4.73
C ARG A 110 8.67 11.19 -4.36
N ASP A 111 8.59 11.53 -3.09
CA ASP A 111 7.61 12.51 -2.58
C ASP A 111 6.17 12.17 -3.03
N GLY A 112 5.81 10.87 -3.00
CA GLY A 112 4.50 10.36 -3.37
C GLY A 112 4.21 10.25 -4.87
N VAL A 113 5.11 10.68 -5.77
CA VAL A 113 4.88 10.71 -7.20
C VAL A 113 5.89 9.87 -7.99
N ILE A 114 5.54 9.52 -9.22
CA ILE A 114 6.41 8.79 -10.13
C ILE A 114 7.55 9.68 -10.60
N SER A 115 8.78 9.35 -10.19
CA SER A 115 9.98 10.05 -10.64
C SER A 115 10.65 9.41 -11.85
N ARG A 116 10.41 8.10 -12.07
CA ARG A 116 10.94 7.32 -13.20
C ARG A 116 9.87 6.39 -13.75
N TYR A 117 9.19 6.82 -14.81
CA TYR A 117 8.03 6.14 -15.37
C TYR A 117 8.32 4.67 -15.74
N GLU A 118 9.31 4.42 -16.60
CA GLU A 118 9.64 3.08 -17.09
C GLU A 118 9.98 2.09 -15.96
N ILE A 119 10.67 2.57 -14.93
CA ILE A 119 11.05 1.72 -13.79
C ILE A 119 9.84 1.45 -12.92
N THR A 120 8.96 2.46 -12.71
CA THR A 120 7.71 2.30 -11.96
C THR A 120 6.78 1.33 -12.66
N LEU A 121 6.60 1.46 -13.98
CA LEU A 121 5.82 0.55 -14.81
C LEU A 121 6.28 -0.91 -14.62
N LYS A 122 7.56 -1.16 -14.77
CA LYS A 122 8.13 -2.51 -14.61
C LYS A 122 8.01 -3.02 -13.16
N MET A 123 8.09 -2.12 -12.18
CA MET A 123 7.88 -2.46 -10.77
C MET A 123 6.42 -2.86 -10.50
N ILE A 124 5.45 -2.09 -10.99
CA ILE A 124 4.01 -2.42 -10.90
C ILE A 124 3.73 -3.76 -11.58
N GLN A 125 4.27 -3.97 -12.79
CA GLN A 125 4.14 -5.22 -13.53
C GLN A 125 4.67 -6.42 -12.74
N TYR A 126 5.82 -6.26 -12.09
CA TYR A 126 6.38 -7.29 -11.21
C TYR A 126 5.45 -7.63 -10.04
N PHE A 127 4.89 -6.61 -9.37
CA PHE A 127 3.99 -6.83 -8.23
C PHE A 127 2.65 -7.45 -8.65
N ILE A 128 2.06 -7.01 -9.77
CA ILE A 128 0.83 -7.61 -10.32
C ILE A 128 1.07 -9.10 -10.61
N ARG A 129 2.16 -9.44 -11.31
CA ARG A 129 2.50 -10.84 -11.63
C ARG A 129 2.72 -11.67 -10.37
N ARG A 130 3.43 -11.13 -9.38
CA ARG A 130 3.74 -11.83 -8.14
C ARG A 130 2.51 -12.04 -7.24
N ALA A 131 1.60 -11.08 -7.20
CA ALA A 131 0.36 -11.16 -6.41
C ALA A 131 -0.68 -12.10 -7.04
N CYS A 132 -0.82 -12.05 -8.35
CA CYS A 132 -1.87 -12.73 -9.08
C CYS A 132 -1.44 -14.07 -9.70
N GLY A 133 -0.14 -14.25 -9.97
CA GLY A 133 0.37 -15.36 -10.78
C GLY A 133 -0.04 -15.20 -12.25
N ASN A 134 -0.09 -16.33 -12.98
CA ASN A 134 -0.57 -16.34 -14.36
C ASN A 134 -2.10 -16.34 -14.36
N LEU A 135 -2.71 -15.20 -14.68
CA LEU A 135 -4.15 -15.03 -14.84
C LEU A 135 -4.52 -15.12 -16.32
N PHE A 136 -5.63 -15.79 -16.64
CA PHE A 136 -6.22 -15.75 -17.99
C PHE A 136 -6.90 -14.40 -18.26
N VAL A 137 -7.41 -13.75 -17.20
CA VAL A 137 -8.06 -12.44 -17.29
C VAL A 137 -7.28 -11.45 -16.43
N PRO A 138 -6.84 -10.33 -16.99
CA PRO A 138 -6.16 -9.28 -16.25
C PRO A 138 -6.98 -8.79 -15.05
N PRO A 139 -6.33 -8.39 -13.92
CA PRO A 139 -7.04 -7.90 -12.74
C PRO A 139 -7.54 -6.47 -12.93
N ASN A 140 -8.61 -6.10 -12.21
CA ASN A 140 -8.86 -4.71 -11.91
C ASN A 140 -7.89 -4.29 -10.80
N VAL A 141 -7.31 -3.10 -10.94
CA VAL A 141 -6.30 -2.58 -10.01
C VAL A 141 -6.79 -1.25 -9.44
N MET A 142 -6.85 -1.16 -8.12
CA MET A 142 -7.03 0.10 -7.41
C MET A 142 -5.69 0.54 -6.85
N ILE A 143 -5.29 1.79 -7.10
CA ILE A 143 -4.03 2.36 -6.61
C ILE A 143 -4.36 3.57 -5.76
N CYS A 144 -3.73 3.68 -4.59
CA CYS A 144 -3.80 4.89 -3.79
C CYS A 144 -2.81 5.94 -4.30
N ILE A 145 -3.23 7.18 -4.18
CA ILE A 145 -2.49 8.37 -4.60
C ILE A 145 -2.56 9.41 -3.47
N PRO A 146 -1.50 10.22 -3.27
CA PRO A 146 -1.55 11.33 -2.33
C PRO A 146 -2.65 12.33 -2.66
N SER A 147 -3.14 13.04 -1.65
CA SER A 147 -4.06 14.15 -1.89
C SER A 147 -3.34 15.30 -2.62
N GLY A 148 -4.04 15.91 -3.57
CA GLY A 148 -3.53 17.11 -4.25
C GLY A 148 -2.47 16.84 -5.31
N ILE A 149 -2.35 15.60 -5.84
CA ILE A 149 -1.56 15.35 -7.05
C ILE A 149 -2.18 16.05 -8.26
N THR A 150 -1.34 16.36 -9.25
CA THR A 150 -1.78 16.96 -10.51
C THR A 150 -2.49 15.96 -11.40
N GLU A 151 -3.37 16.43 -12.30
CA GLU A 151 -4.03 15.56 -13.32
C GLU A 151 -3.01 14.80 -14.19
N VAL A 152 -1.83 15.38 -14.43
CA VAL A 152 -0.75 14.72 -15.20
C VAL A 152 -0.17 13.55 -14.43
N GLU A 153 0.08 13.71 -13.13
CA GLU A 153 0.57 12.65 -12.25
C GLU A 153 -0.48 11.55 -12.09
N GLU A 154 -1.76 11.92 -11.92
CA GLU A 154 -2.87 10.97 -11.87
C GLU A 154 -2.96 10.13 -13.14
N ARG A 155 -2.87 10.78 -14.31
CA ARG A 155 -2.87 10.10 -15.61
C ARG A 155 -1.68 9.16 -15.74
N ALA A 156 -0.49 9.59 -15.32
CA ALA A 156 0.72 8.76 -15.36
C ALA A 156 0.57 7.47 -14.52
N VAL A 157 -0.06 7.55 -13.35
CA VAL A 157 -0.34 6.36 -12.51
C VAL A 157 -1.33 5.42 -13.20
N LYS A 158 -2.43 5.97 -13.78
CA LYS A 158 -3.44 5.18 -14.52
C LYS A 158 -2.83 4.48 -15.74
N GLU A 159 -2.02 5.18 -16.51
CA GLU A 159 -1.33 4.64 -17.69
C GLU A 159 -0.31 3.57 -17.30
N ALA A 160 0.54 3.83 -16.31
CA ALA A 160 1.51 2.85 -15.82
C ALA A 160 0.84 1.55 -15.35
N ALA A 161 -0.28 1.63 -14.65
CA ALA A 161 -1.02 0.44 -14.21
C ALA A 161 -1.63 -0.33 -15.39
N ARG A 162 -2.19 0.38 -16.39
CA ARG A 162 -2.76 -0.23 -17.61
C ARG A 162 -1.67 -0.95 -18.41
N GLU A 163 -0.56 -0.31 -18.66
CA GLU A 163 0.58 -0.90 -19.38
C GLU A 163 1.22 -2.05 -18.58
N ALA A 164 1.18 -2.00 -17.26
CA ALA A 164 1.61 -3.09 -16.39
C ALA A 164 0.71 -4.32 -16.46
N GLY A 165 -0.46 -4.23 -17.13
CA GLY A 165 -1.38 -5.34 -17.36
C GLY A 165 -2.65 -5.30 -16.52
N ALA A 166 -3.05 -4.14 -15.99
CA ALA A 166 -4.36 -3.96 -15.40
C ALA A 166 -5.47 -3.93 -16.46
N ARG A 167 -6.61 -4.58 -16.19
CA ARG A 167 -7.80 -4.51 -17.03
C ARG A 167 -8.49 -3.14 -16.94
N ARG A 168 -8.70 -2.70 -15.70
CA ARG A 168 -9.20 -1.36 -15.34
C ARG A 168 -8.38 -0.85 -14.18
N THR A 169 -8.14 0.44 -14.14
CA THR A 169 -7.43 1.12 -13.06
C THR A 169 -8.36 2.09 -12.38
N TYR A 170 -8.46 1.99 -11.06
CA TYR A 170 -9.21 2.88 -10.18
C TYR A 170 -8.22 3.59 -9.27
N LEU A 171 -8.52 4.81 -8.89
CA LEU A 171 -7.70 5.57 -7.95
C LEU A 171 -8.51 5.87 -6.69
N ILE A 172 -7.81 5.91 -5.57
CA ILE A 172 -8.34 6.34 -4.27
C ILE A 172 -7.29 7.22 -3.59
N GLU A 173 -7.72 8.30 -2.96
CA GLU A 173 -6.79 9.15 -2.19
C GLU A 173 -6.28 8.42 -0.95
N GLU A 174 -4.98 8.57 -0.64
CA GLU A 174 -4.31 7.93 0.50
C GLU A 174 -5.04 8.18 1.83
N PRO A 175 -5.44 9.42 2.19
CA PRO A 175 -6.13 9.65 3.46
C PRO A 175 -7.52 8.98 3.51
N THR A 176 -8.23 8.90 2.38
CA THR A 176 -9.51 8.17 2.32
C THR A 176 -9.30 6.68 2.55
N ALA A 177 -8.32 6.10 1.87
CA ALA A 177 -7.94 4.70 2.09
C ALA A 177 -7.46 4.46 3.52
N ALA A 178 -6.62 5.35 4.06
CA ALA A 178 -6.12 5.29 5.44
C ALA A 178 -7.26 5.27 6.47
N ALA A 179 -8.24 6.16 6.30
CA ALA A 179 -9.42 6.24 7.17
C ALA A 179 -10.27 4.95 7.14
N ILE A 180 -10.57 4.43 5.93
CA ILE A 180 -11.30 3.16 5.74
C ILE A 180 -10.50 2.00 6.37
N GLY A 181 -9.19 1.98 6.16
CA GLY A 181 -8.29 0.96 6.70
C GLY A 181 -8.21 0.98 8.21
N ALA A 182 -8.14 2.17 8.81
CA ALA A 182 -8.17 2.39 10.25
C ALA A 182 -9.53 2.09 10.90
N GLY A 183 -10.55 1.79 10.10
CA GLY A 183 -11.90 1.44 10.57
C GLY A 183 -12.76 2.64 10.94
N LEU A 184 -12.46 3.84 10.43
CA LEU A 184 -13.29 5.01 10.60
C LEU A 184 -14.56 4.90 9.74
N ASN A 185 -15.70 5.31 10.27
CA ASN A 185 -16.94 5.38 9.51
C ASN A 185 -17.03 6.72 8.76
N ILE A 186 -16.37 6.79 7.60
CA ILE A 186 -16.32 8.00 6.81
C ILE A 186 -17.66 8.34 6.12
N TYR A 187 -18.59 7.40 6.05
CA TYR A 187 -19.91 7.59 5.39
C TYR A 187 -20.95 8.24 6.31
N ALA A 188 -20.71 8.27 7.60
CA ALA A 188 -21.55 8.98 8.56
C ALA A 188 -21.45 10.51 8.34
N PRO A 189 -22.52 11.28 8.68
CA PRO A 189 -22.48 12.74 8.67
C PRO A 189 -21.73 13.29 9.88
N GLU A 190 -20.50 12.81 10.09
CA GLU A 190 -19.61 13.19 11.21
C GLU A 190 -18.20 13.45 10.69
N GLY A 191 -17.52 14.43 11.31
CA GLY A 191 -16.13 14.75 10.99
C GLY A 191 -15.16 13.67 11.51
N ASN A 192 -14.35 13.11 10.61
CA ASN A 192 -13.25 12.19 10.92
C ASN A 192 -11.94 12.79 10.41
N MET A 193 -10.94 12.93 11.27
CA MET A 193 -9.63 13.44 10.87
C MET A 193 -8.59 12.33 10.88
N VAL A 194 -7.89 12.20 9.77
CA VAL A 194 -6.78 11.26 9.59
C VAL A 194 -5.50 12.02 9.23
N VAL A 195 -4.37 11.54 9.75
CA VAL A 195 -3.02 12.01 9.44
C VAL A 195 -2.21 10.79 9.02
N ASP A 196 -2.01 10.61 7.72
CA ASP A 196 -1.19 9.53 7.18
C ASP A 196 0.23 10.01 6.94
N ILE A 197 1.19 9.44 7.69
CA ILE A 197 2.60 9.79 7.60
C ILE A 197 3.35 8.64 6.95
N GLY A 198 3.55 8.76 5.65
CA GLY A 198 4.20 7.75 4.83
C GLY A 198 5.74 7.81 4.85
N GLY A 199 6.35 7.40 3.74
CA GLY A 199 7.79 7.55 3.51
C GLY A 199 8.14 8.92 2.93
N GLY A 200 7.43 9.36 1.89
CA GLY A 200 7.69 10.61 1.17
C GLY A 200 6.74 11.75 1.51
N THR A 201 5.46 11.43 1.79
CA THR A 201 4.38 12.40 2.03
C THR A 201 3.75 12.22 3.39
N THR A 202 3.20 13.31 3.91
CA THR A 202 2.22 13.31 4.99
C THR A 202 0.93 13.88 4.43
N ASP A 203 -0.12 13.07 4.44
CA ASP A 203 -1.44 13.39 3.93
C ASP A 203 -2.41 13.53 5.10
N ILE A 204 -2.99 14.72 5.21
CA ILE A 204 -3.88 15.10 6.31
C ILE A 204 -5.23 15.39 5.70
N ALA A 205 -6.30 14.79 6.22
CA ALA A 205 -7.63 15.06 5.72
C ALA A 205 -8.70 14.97 6.80
N VAL A 206 -9.74 15.78 6.62
CA VAL A 206 -11.03 15.66 7.28
C VAL A 206 -12.02 15.09 6.30
N LEU A 207 -12.66 13.98 6.69
CA LEU A 207 -13.62 13.23 5.87
C LEU A 207 -14.99 13.24 6.54
N SER A 208 -16.03 13.37 5.70
CA SER A 208 -17.44 13.24 6.12
C SER A 208 -18.28 12.83 4.91
N LEU A 209 -19.35 12.06 5.12
CA LEU A 209 -20.29 11.64 4.06
C LEU A 209 -19.61 10.96 2.85
N GLY A 210 -18.53 10.23 3.09
CA GLY A 210 -17.77 9.51 2.08
C GLY A 210 -16.83 10.38 1.23
N GLY A 211 -16.73 11.68 1.51
CA GLY A 211 -15.87 12.63 0.79
C GLY A 211 -14.83 13.32 1.66
N VAL A 212 -13.82 13.86 1.02
CA VAL A 212 -12.82 14.74 1.64
C VAL A 212 -13.36 16.15 1.69
N VAL A 213 -13.44 16.73 2.91
CA VAL A 213 -13.93 18.10 3.13
C VAL A 213 -12.78 19.09 3.09
N VAL A 214 -11.69 18.78 3.80
CA VAL A 214 -10.45 19.55 3.81
C VAL A 214 -9.29 18.58 3.75
N SER A 215 -8.29 18.87 2.95
CA SER A 215 -7.04 18.11 2.94
C SER A 215 -5.82 18.98 2.71
N GLU A 216 -4.69 18.49 3.16
CA GLU A 216 -3.37 19.04 2.87
C GLU A 216 -2.38 17.87 2.74
N SER A 217 -1.49 17.97 1.73
CA SER A 217 -0.42 17.02 1.51
C SER A 217 0.92 17.74 1.50
N ILE A 218 1.84 17.30 2.35
CA ILE A 218 3.17 17.88 2.44
C ILE A 218 4.25 16.83 2.13
N LYS A 219 5.35 17.27 1.49
CA LYS A 219 6.49 16.42 1.14
C LYS A 219 7.48 16.26 2.30
N THR A 220 6.94 16.09 3.51
CA THR A 220 7.70 15.91 4.75
C THR A 220 7.17 14.70 5.49
N ALA A 221 7.95 13.62 5.53
CA ALA A 221 7.58 12.34 6.15
C ALA A 221 8.83 11.53 6.53
N GLY A 222 8.75 10.19 6.51
CA GLY A 222 9.80 9.29 6.96
C GLY A 222 11.18 9.51 6.36
N ASP A 223 11.27 9.85 5.08
CA ASP A 223 12.54 10.10 4.38
C ASP A 223 13.17 11.41 4.86
N LYS A 224 12.35 12.44 5.15
CA LYS A 224 12.84 13.70 5.75
C LYS A 224 13.34 13.53 7.17
N PHE A 225 12.75 12.60 7.93
CA PHE A 225 13.29 12.21 9.23
C PHE A 225 14.68 11.58 9.10
N ASP A 226 14.89 10.70 8.13
CA ASP A 226 16.19 10.07 7.88
C ASP A 226 17.25 11.09 7.43
N GLU A 227 16.88 12.01 6.53
CA GLU A 227 17.74 13.12 6.11
C GLU A 227 18.12 14.03 7.30
N ALA A 228 17.17 14.36 8.17
CA ALA A 228 17.41 15.21 9.34
C ALA A 228 18.38 14.53 10.34
N ILE A 229 18.17 13.22 10.60
CA ILE A 229 19.07 12.42 11.43
C ILE A 229 20.49 12.39 10.83
N ALA A 230 20.60 12.14 9.53
CA ALA A 230 21.91 12.11 8.87
C ALA A 230 22.62 13.47 8.93
N ARG A 231 21.90 14.59 8.73
CA ARG A 231 22.40 15.97 8.88
C ARG A 231 22.88 16.24 10.31
N TYR A 232 22.08 15.82 11.30
CA TYR A 232 22.42 15.97 12.72
C TYR A 232 23.70 15.22 13.08
N VAL A 233 23.81 13.95 12.69
CA VAL A 233 25.00 13.12 12.93
C VAL A 233 26.25 13.75 12.27
N ARG A 234 26.12 14.22 11.03
CA ARG A 234 27.22 14.92 10.34
C ARG A 234 27.64 16.18 11.09
N ARG A 235 26.70 17.01 11.52
CA ARG A 235 26.98 18.28 12.22
C ARG A 235 27.63 18.04 13.58
N LYS A 236 27.11 17.12 14.37
CA LYS A 236 27.54 16.90 15.75
C LYS A 236 28.79 16.04 15.90
N TYR A 237 28.88 14.97 15.11
CA TYR A 237 29.94 13.96 15.24
C TYR A 237 30.99 14.01 14.16
N ASN A 238 30.77 14.84 13.14
CA ASN A 238 31.63 14.92 11.95
C ASN A 238 31.72 13.56 11.21
N VAL A 239 30.61 12.80 11.17
CA VAL A 239 30.51 11.47 10.58
C VAL A 239 29.40 11.45 9.54
N LEU A 240 29.71 10.93 8.35
CA LEU A 240 28.75 10.64 7.30
C LEU A 240 28.19 9.23 7.52
N ILE A 241 26.87 9.11 7.58
CA ILE A 241 26.15 7.85 7.63
C ILE A 241 25.28 7.69 6.39
N GLY A 242 25.05 6.46 5.97
CA GLY A 242 24.14 6.15 4.85
C GLY A 242 22.68 6.17 5.26
N GLU A 243 21.78 6.29 4.28
CA GLU A 243 20.32 6.30 4.41
C GLU A 243 19.81 5.13 5.29
N ARG A 244 20.29 3.91 5.05
CA ARG A 244 19.92 2.73 5.87
C ARG A 244 20.30 2.86 7.34
N SER A 245 21.41 3.54 7.64
CA SER A 245 21.84 3.76 9.03
C SER A 245 20.96 4.80 9.70
N ALA A 246 20.58 5.87 8.99
CA ALA A 246 19.65 6.88 9.46
C ALA A 246 18.26 6.27 9.72
N GLU A 247 17.74 5.48 8.80
CA GLU A 247 16.48 4.75 8.97
C GLU A 247 16.52 3.80 10.17
N ALA A 248 17.64 3.11 10.39
CA ALA A 248 17.82 2.22 11.53
C ALA A 248 17.81 3.00 12.86
N ILE A 249 18.44 4.19 12.91
CA ILE A 249 18.41 5.09 14.06
C ILE A 249 16.96 5.52 14.33
N LYS A 250 16.26 6.03 13.29
CA LYS A 250 14.85 6.43 13.38
C LYS A 250 13.98 5.33 13.98
N LYS A 251 14.06 4.12 13.43
CA LYS A 251 13.22 2.98 13.87
C LYS A 251 13.55 2.48 15.28
N ARG A 252 14.81 2.53 15.71
CA ARG A 252 15.23 1.97 17.00
C ARG A 252 15.15 2.94 18.15
N ILE A 253 15.63 4.16 17.94
CA ILE A 253 15.77 5.16 19.00
C ILE A 253 15.12 6.51 18.68
N GLY A 254 14.51 6.65 17.49
CA GLY A 254 13.78 7.86 17.07
C GLY A 254 12.69 8.22 18.08
N THR A 255 12.66 9.48 18.48
CA THR A 255 11.67 10.04 19.39
C THR A 255 11.53 11.54 19.18
N VAL A 256 10.33 12.05 19.38
CA VAL A 256 10.02 13.49 19.38
C VAL A 256 9.47 13.97 20.71
N TYR A 257 9.36 13.05 21.67
CA TYR A 257 8.90 13.33 23.02
C TYR A 257 9.83 12.68 24.05
N SER A 258 9.86 13.20 25.28
CA SER A 258 10.71 12.65 26.34
C SER A 258 10.35 11.19 26.63
N ARG A 259 11.35 10.32 26.64
CA ARG A 259 11.22 8.92 27.04
C ARG A 259 11.59 8.74 28.49
N PRO A 260 10.92 7.83 29.25
CA PRO A 260 11.33 7.46 30.61
C PRO A 260 12.77 6.92 30.67
N GLN A 261 13.18 6.17 29.64
CA GLN A 261 14.53 5.61 29.52
C GLN A 261 15.21 6.12 28.24
N VAL A 262 16.43 6.61 28.39
CA VAL A 262 17.26 7.00 27.26
C VAL A 262 17.79 5.75 26.56
N LEU A 263 17.47 5.61 25.26
CA LEU A 263 18.00 4.54 24.42
C LEU A 263 19.25 5.05 23.71
N THR A 264 20.22 4.15 23.49
CA THR A 264 21.45 4.45 22.74
C THR A 264 21.64 3.42 21.63
N MET A 265 22.36 3.84 20.58
CA MET A 265 22.70 2.96 19.46
C MET A 265 24.09 3.28 18.93
N GLU A 266 24.93 2.26 18.73
CA GLU A 266 26.18 2.38 18.01
C GLU A 266 25.95 2.44 16.51
N VAL A 267 26.59 3.38 15.85
CA VAL A 267 26.49 3.63 14.41
C VAL A 267 27.88 3.75 13.80
N LYS A 268 28.06 3.06 12.67
CA LYS A 268 29.31 3.11 11.90
C LYS A 268 29.14 4.09 10.72
N GLY A 269 30.11 4.97 10.54
CA GLY A 269 30.12 5.92 9.43
C GLY A 269 31.54 6.26 9.02
N ARG A 270 31.67 7.22 8.09
CA ARG A 270 32.94 7.76 7.62
C ARG A 270 33.19 9.13 8.24
N CYS A 271 34.32 9.27 8.93
CA CYS A 271 34.76 10.58 9.43
C CYS A 271 34.96 11.55 8.28
N VAL A 272 34.36 12.74 8.34
CA VAL A 272 34.42 13.75 7.26
C VAL A 272 35.85 14.24 7.08
N ASN A 273 36.58 14.53 8.18
CA ASN A 273 37.91 15.13 8.14
C ASN A 273 39.01 14.15 7.72
N GLN A 274 38.90 12.89 8.15
CA GLN A 274 39.97 11.90 7.94
C GLN A 274 39.65 10.91 6.83
N GLY A 275 38.36 10.81 6.40
CA GLY A 275 37.93 9.81 5.44
C GLY A 275 37.86 8.37 6.00
N LEU A 276 38.29 8.16 7.24
CA LEU A 276 38.38 6.85 7.88
C LEU A 276 37.07 6.38 8.49
N PRO A 277 36.85 5.06 8.65
CA PRO A 277 35.73 4.53 9.40
C PRO A 277 35.76 5.00 10.86
N LYS A 278 34.61 5.41 11.37
CA LYS A 278 34.42 5.84 12.76
C LYS A 278 33.14 5.25 13.33
N VAL A 279 33.20 4.80 14.57
CA VAL A 279 32.02 4.35 15.34
C VAL A 279 31.63 5.47 16.30
N ILE A 280 30.34 5.76 16.37
CA ILE A 280 29.77 6.75 17.28
C ILE A 280 28.59 6.14 18.03
N THR A 281 28.29 6.65 19.21
CA THR A 281 27.07 6.30 19.96
C THR A 281 26.12 7.46 19.92
N VAL A 282 24.89 7.23 19.42
CA VAL A 282 23.80 8.21 19.33
C VAL A 282 22.74 7.84 20.36
N SER A 283 22.09 8.84 20.93
CA SER A 283 21.04 8.63 21.94
C SER A 283 19.67 9.11 21.46
N SER A 284 18.60 8.52 22.04
CA SER A 284 17.23 8.95 21.74
C SER A 284 16.96 10.40 22.16
N LYS A 285 17.65 10.92 23.18
CA LYS A 285 17.53 12.32 23.61
C LYS A 285 17.94 13.29 22.49
N GLU A 286 18.97 12.92 21.72
CA GLU A 286 19.46 13.72 20.60
C GLU A 286 18.50 13.73 19.40
N MET A 287 17.66 12.69 19.27
CA MET A 287 16.69 12.59 18.19
C MET A 287 15.59 13.65 18.28
N ILE A 288 15.28 14.11 19.48
CA ILE A 288 14.32 15.21 19.68
C ILE A 288 14.80 16.47 18.98
N GLU A 289 16.09 16.83 19.15
CA GLU A 289 16.71 17.97 18.45
C GLU A 289 16.82 17.73 16.95
N ALA A 290 17.27 16.53 16.55
CA ALA A 290 17.47 16.19 15.16
C ALA A 290 16.18 16.26 14.34
N LEU A 291 15.04 15.90 14.93
CA LEU A 291 13.75 15.77 14.24
C LEU A 291 12.85 17.01 14.40
N THR A 292 13.27 18.04 15.11
CA THR A 292 12.46 19.25 15.36
C THR A 292 11.93 19.86 14.06
N GLU A 293 12.79 20.10 13.08
CA GLU A 293 12.43 20.77 11.82
C GLU A 293 11.31 20.01 11.06
N PRO A 294 11.47 18.71 10.68
CA PRO A 294 10.45 18.03 9.92
C PRO A 294 9.17 17.77 10.72
N VAL A 295 9.27 17.62 12.04
CA VAL A 295 8.09 17.43 12.89
C VAL A 295 7.28 18.71 13.04
N THR A 296 7.94 19.86 13.18
CA THR A 296 7.24 21.16 13.19
C THR A 296 6.44 21.36 11.91
N ALA A 297 7.03 21.07 10.74
CA ALA A 297 6.32 21.17 9.47
C ALA A 297 5.03 20.29 9.42
N ILE A 298 5.06 19.09 10.02
CA ILE A 298 3.87 18.24 10.12
C ILE A 298 2.84 18.86 11.08
N LEU A 299 3.26 19.38 12.22
CA LEU A 299 2.35 20.01 13.18
C LEU A 299 1.67 21.25 12.58
N ASP A 300 2.43 22.07 11.85
CA ASP A 300 1.89 23.26 11.16
C ASP A 300 0.82 22.87 10.12
N ALA A 301 1.07 21.81 9.35
CA ALA A 301 0.11 21.31 8.39
C ALA A 301 -1.16 20.75 9.08
N VAL A 302 -1.02 20.02 10.21
CA VAL A 302 -2.16 19.57 11.01
C VAL A 302 -2.98 20.74 11.51
N CYS A 303 -2.35 21.78 12.06
CA CYS A 303 -3.03 22.99 12.52
C CYS A 303 -3.74 23.70 11.36
N THR A 304 -3.09 23.81 10.19
CA THR A 304 -3.69 24.42 8.99
C THR A 304 -4.97 23.72 8.56
N VAL A 305 -5.00 22.38 8.58
CA VAL A 305 -6.21 21.61 8.24
C VAL A 305 -7.32 21.85 9.29
N ILE A 306 -6.97 21.87 10.57
CA ILE A 306 -7.93 22.16 11.65
C ILE A 306 -8.54 23.55 11.48
N GLU A 307 -7.72 24.57 11.19
CA GLU A 307 -8.17 25.95 10.99
C GLU A 307 -9.12 26.10 9.79
N LYS A 308 -8.90 25.33 8.72
CA LYS A 308 -9.76 25.31 7.53
C LYS A 308 -11.02 24.46 7.71
N THR A 309 -11.11 23.67 8.77
CA THR A 309 -12.23 22.73 9.00
C THR A 309 -13.49 23.47 9.45
N PRO A 310 -14.67 23.19 8.85
CA PRO A 310 -15.94 23.75 9.31
C PRO A 310 -16.19 23.47 10.80
N PRO A 311 -16.76 24.46 11.55
CA PRO A 311 -16.95 24.34 13.01
C PRO A 311 -17.75 23.10 13.46
N GLU A 312 -18.75 22.69 12.69
CA GLU A 312 -19.58 21.51 12.99
C GLU A 312 -18.75 20.23 12.97
N LEU A 313 -17.89 20.06 11.96
CA LEU A 313 -16.99 18.91 11.85
C LEU A 313 -15.85 18.97 12.87
N LEU A 314 -15.42 20.18 13.24
CA LEU A 314 -14.41 20.35 14.29
C LEU A 314 -14.93 19.86 15.64
N GLY A 315 -16.22 20.12 15.95
CA GLY A 315 -16.89 19.57 17.13
C GLY A 315 -16.87 18.03 17.17
N ASP A 316 -17.05 17.40 16.01
CA ASP A 316 -16.98 15.94 15.88
C ASP A 316 -15.54 15.44 16.09
N ILE A 317 -14.54 16.11 15.49
CA ILE A 317 -13.13 15.75 15.61
C ILE A 317 -12.65 15.88 17.06
N LEU A 318 -13.11 16.88 17.79
CA LEU A 318 -12.83 17.01 19.24
C LEU A 318 -13.31 15.77 20.03
N ARG A 319 -14.46 15.20 19.66
CA ARG A 319 -15.04 14.00 20.28
C ARG A 319 -14.36 12.72 19.80
N ASN A 320 -14.18 12.56 18.47
CA ASN A 320 -13.69 11.34 17.83
C ASN A 320 -12.16 11.20 17.91
N GLY A 321 -11.47 12.34 18.06
CA GLY A 321 -10.01 12.42 18.04
C GLY A 321 -9.40 12.37 16.64
N ILE A 322 -8.08 12.53 16.57
CA ILE A 322 -7.27 12.41 15.37
C ILE A 322 -6.71 11.00 15.29
N VAL A 323 -6.78 10.36 14.11
CA VAL A 323 -6.20 9.05 13.86
C VAL A 323 -4.96 9.17 13.00
N MET A 324 -3.83 8.69 13.49
CA MET A 324 -2.57 8.68 12.77
C MET A 324 -2.33 7.32 12.12
N THR A 325 -1.93 7.32 10.85
CA THR A 325 -1.61 6.14 10.05
C THR A 325 -0.24 6.30 9.37
N GLY A 326 0.19 5.28 8.63
CA GLY A 326 1.48 5.27 7.97
C GLY A 326 2.66 4.92 8.89
N GLY A 327 3.80 4.60 8.28
CA GLY A 327 4.99 4.16 9.02
C GLY A 327 5.66 5.26 9.85
N GLY A 328 5.53 6.53 9.43
CA GLY A 328 6.06 7.69 10.14
C GLY A 328 5.32 7.98 11.45
N SER A 329 4.05 7.61 11.55
CA SER A 329 3.24 7.76 12.76
C SER A 329 3.75 6.94 13.96
N LEU A 330 4.57 5.91 13.68
CA LEU A 330 5.18 5.07 14.71
C LEU A 330 6.37 5.74 15.44
N LEU A 331 6.74 6.94 15.02
CA LEU A 331 7.78 7.70 15.70
C LEU A 331 7.34 8.03 17.13
N TYR A 332 8.13 7.58 18.11
CA TYR A 332 7.74 7.63 19.52
C TYR A 332 7.37 9.04 19.98
N GLY A 333 6.15 9.17 20.51
CA GLY A 333 5.63 10.39 21.12
C GLY A 333 5.09 11.41 20.14
N LEU A 334 4.99 11.08 18.85
CA LEU A 334 4.43 11.98 17.87
C LEU A 334 2.92 12.20 18.10
N ASP A 335 2.20 11.17 18.50
CA ASP A 335 0.79 11.24 18.92
C ASP A 335 0.58 12.17 20.12
N GLN A 336 1.48 12.09 21.11
CA GLN A 336 1.47 12.97 22.28
C GLN A 336 1.77 14.43 21.89
N LEU A 337 2.70 14.61 20.94
CA LEU A 337 3.07 15.94 20.47
C LEU A 337 1.94 16.61 19.69
N VAL A 338 1.26 15.85 18.78
CA VAL A 338 0.07 16.33 18.06
C VAL A 338 -1.05 16.65 19.05
N THR A 339 -1.32 15.77 20.03
CA THR A 339 -2.33 16.02 21.08
C THR A 339 -2.02 17.32 21.83
N ARG A 340 -0.74 17.56 22.19
CA ARG A 340 -0.33 18.76 22.92
C ARG A 340 -0.47 20.03 22.06
N ALA A 341 -0.15 19.94 20.77
CA ALA A 341 -0.19 21.09 19.86
C ALA A 341 -1.63 21.50 19.51
N THR A 342 -2.52 20.52 19.35
CA THR A 342 -3.91 20.75 18.87
C THR A 342 -4.94 20.80 20.00
N GLY A 343 -4.63 20.26 21.16
CA GLY A 343 -5.62 20.01 22.22
C GLY A 343 -6.58 18.84 21.93
N ILE A 344 -6.44 18.17 20.76
CA ILE A 344 -7.31 17.08 20.32
C ILE A 344 -6.64 15.74 20.60
N LYS A 345 -7.35 14.82 21.25
CA LYS A 345 -6.84 13.48 21.52
C LYS A 345 -6.41 12.78 20.23
N THR A 346 -5.16 12.40 20.13
CA THR A 346 -4.58 11.75 18.97
C THR A 346 -4.15 10.33 19.31
N ARG A 347 -4.38 9.39 18.39
CA ARG A 347 -3.98 7.99 18.54
C ARG A 347 -3.40 7.44 17.24
N VAL A 348 -2.46 6.53 17.37
CA VAL A 348 -1.93 5.75 16.24
C VAL A 348 -2.86 4.56 15.99
N ALA A 349 -3.17 4.27 14.72
CA ALA A 349 -3.96 3.11 14.34
C ALA A 349 -3.22 1.80 14.69
N PRO A 350 -3.92 0.71 15.07
CA PRO A 350 -3.28 -0.55 15.50
C PRO A 350 -2.28 -1.15 14.49
N ASP A 351 -2.59 -1.12 13.19
CA ASP A 351 -1.66 -1.53 12.11
C ASP A 351 -1.47 -0.34 11.15
N ALA A 352 -0.89 0.74 11.69
CA ALA A 352 -0.74 2.01 10.98
C ALA A 352 -0.09 1.87 9.59
N VAL A 353 0.89 0.98 9.46
CA VAL A 353 1.62 0.73 8.19
C VAL A 353 0.73 0.12 7.11
N SER A 354 -0.29 -0.62 7.50
CA SER A 354 -1.15 -1.36 6.56
C SER A 354 -2.48 -0.65 6.28
N CYS A 355 -2.80 0.44 6.97
CA CYS A 355 -4.11 1.09 6.88
C CYS A 355 -4.46 1.47 5.43
N VAL A 356 -3.56 2.12 4.70
CA VAL A 356 -3.79 2.51 3.30
C VAL A 356 -4.09 1.28 2.43
N ALA A 357 -3.26 0.24 2.51
CA ALA A 357 -3.45 -1.00 1.74
C ALA A 357 -4.73 -1.75 2.12
N LEU A 358 -5.10 -1.77 3.40
CA LEU A 358 -6.35 -2.39 3.87
C LEU A 358 -7.57 -1.63 3.39
N GLY A 359 -7.52 -0.29 3.45
CA GLY A 359 -8.60 0.57 2.97
C GLY A 359 -8.76 0.46 1.45
N THR A 360 -7.67 0.53 0.70
CA THR A 360 -7.65 0.30 -0.74
C THR A 360 -8.28 -1.07 -1.07
N GLY A 361 -7.92 -2.09 -0.29
CA GLY A 361 -8.48 -3.44 -0.43
C GLY A 361 -9.98 -3.53 -0.14
N LYS A 362 -10.47 -2.88 0.91
CA LYS A 362 -11.91 -2.82 1.25
C LYS A 362 -12.71 -2.07 0.19
N SER A 363 -12.13 -1.02 -0.38
CA SER A 363 -12.78 -0.21 -1.44
C SER A 363 -12.98 -0.99 -2.75
N LEU A 364 -12.28 -2.12 -2.95
CA LEU A 364 -12.52 -3.02 -4.09
C LEU A 364 -13.91 -3.67 -4.09
N ASP A 365 -14.60 -3.67 -2.95
CA ASP A 365 -15.96 -4.23 -2.85
C ASP A 365 -17.02 -3.25 -3.41
N ASN A 366 -16.65 -1.97 -3.60
CA ASN A 366 -17.53 -0.90 -4.05
C ASN A 366 -16.92 -0.13 -5.23
N LEU A 367 -16.41 -0.82 -6.26
CA LEU A 367 -15.73 -0.21 -7.41
C LEU A 367 -16.58 0.81 -8.16
N ASP A 368 -17.91 0.61 -8.19
CA ASP A 368 -18.85 1.51 -8.87
C ASP A 368 -18.79 2.96 -8.33
N MET A 369 -18.40 3.14 -7.07
CA MET A 369 -18.21 4.46 -6.47
C MET A 369 -16.98 5.21 -7.03
N PHE A 370 -16.07 4.52 -7.69
CA PHE A 370 -14.82 5.04 -8.23
C PHE A 370 -14.78 5.07 -9.77
N GLU A 371 -15.87 4.64 -10.45
CA GLU A 371 -15.99 4.72 -11.93
C GLU A 371 -16.35 6.14 -12.43
N ALA A 372 -16.84 7.02 -11.57
CA ALA A 372 -17.43 8.31 -11.93
C ALA A 372 -16.48 9.52 -11.81
N LYS A 373 -15.17 9.27 -11.65
CA LYS A 373 -14.17 10.38 -11.62
C LYS A 373 -13.21 10.33 -12.79
#